data_530a9fd012096a14611f4c6fcc65d202
#
_entry.id   530a9fd012096a14611f4c6fcc65d202
#
_cell.length_a   1.000
_cell.length_b   1.000
_cell.length_c   1.000
_cell.angle_alpha   90.00
_cell.angle_beta   90.00
_cell.angle_gamma   90.00
#
_symmetry.space_group_name_H-M   'P 1'
#
loop_
_entity.id
_entity.type
_entity.pdbx_description
1 polymer ?
#
loop_
_entity_poly.entity_id
_entity_poly.type
_entity_poly.pdbx_seq_one_letter_code
_entity_poly.pdbx_strand_id
1 'polypeptide(L)'
;MSALFMIAAAALLLGPLIAIHEFGHYWVARKLGVKVLVYSIGFGPTLLKWTSKKSGIKYQLSALPLGGYVKMLDEREGNVAEQDLPYAFNRQKPWKRIAIVAAGPLINLIFAVLLFWILFLPAQEQLNTRVGKVIPNSPAATAQMQVGDKIIAVDGKETQTWEKLNFALIDRVGETGTVNVDVDRAGTEKNIVLPIKDFLKNQNESALDVLGFLPYRPVIPAVVNELTQDGAAIRQGMKVGDRIVSINGQAMKDWFDVVEVVQHSPEKLLNIDVLRNSQLVHLQVMPQGKRDNMGQVSGVLGVKSDAGKITIPDEYKQTIQYTPIQAFEMSLEKTGQISSMILSSIVKMVKGLIGLENLSGPITIAKVAGQSAEMGWQTFISFMALMSVSLGILNLLPIPMLDGGHLVYYIIEAIRGKPVSEQIQMFGLKIGMVLLGSMMLLALFNDFMRL
;
A
#
# COMPACT_ATOMS: atom_id res chain seq x y z
N MET A 1 5.59 14.86 14.46
CA MET A 1 5.63 15.62 13.16
C MET A 1 4.84 16.91 13.25
N SER A 2 5.34 18.03 12.70
CA SER A 2 4.55 19.24 12.57
C SER A 2 3.56 19.13 11.40
N ALA A 3 2.39 19.77 11.52
CA ALA A 3 1.40 19.80 10.43
C ALA A 3 1.97 20.38 9.13
N LEU A 4 2.86 21.37 9.24
CA LEU A 4 3.54 21.97 8.09
C LEU A 4 4.41 20.95 7.34
N PHE A 5 5.13 20.09 8.06
CA PHE A 5 5.96 19.05 7.46
C PHE A 5 5.11 18.02 6.72
N MET A 6 3.99 17.58 7.30
CA MET A 6 3.05 16.66 6.64
C MET A 6 2.47 17.25 5.36
N ILE A 7 2.08 18.53 5.38
CA ILE A 7 1.57 19.23 4.20
C ILE A 7 2.66 19.35 3.12
N ALA A 8 3.88 19.70 3.50
CA ALA A 8 5.00 19.79 2.57
C ALA A 8 5.33 18.42 1.94
N ALA A 9 5.36 17.35 2.74
CA ALA A 9 5.57 15.99 2.26
C ALA A 9 4.45 15.53 1.31
N ALA A 10 3.18 15.84 1.64
CA ALA A 10 2.06 15.55 0.77
C ALA A 10 2.13 16.32 -0.56
N ALA A 11 2.51 17.59 -0.53
CA ALA A 11 2.69 18.39 -1.74
C ALA A 11 3.84 17.85 -2.61
N LEU A 12 4.95 17.44 -1.98
CA LEU A 12 6.09 16.82 -2.68
C LEU A 12 5.74 15.42 -3.24
N LEU A 13 4.82 14.70 -2.61
CA LEU A 13 4.30 13.42 -3.08
C LEU A 13 3.33 13.62 -4.27
N LEU A 14 2.26 14.40 -4.05
CA LEU A 14 1.14 14.51 -5.00
C LEU A 14 1.46 15.41 -6.19
N GLY A 15 2.26 16.47 -5.98
CA GLY A 15 2.62 17.41 -7.03
C GLY A 15 3.22 16.75 -8.28
N PRO A 16 4.30 15.97 -8.15
CA PRO A 16 4.88 15.24 -9.28
C PRO A 16 3.92 14.21 -9.89
N LEU A 17 3.13 13.48 -9.08
CA LEU A 17 2.17 12.48 -9.56
C LEU A 17 1.10 13.12 -10.46
N ILE A 18 0.55 14.25 -10.03
CA ILE A 18 -0.43 15.01 -10.79
C ILE A 18 0.20 15.60 -12.06
N ALA A 19 1.38 16.21 -11.91
CA ALA A 19 2.09 16.78 -13.04
C ALA A 19 2.37 15.76 -14.15
N ILE A 20 2.82 14.56 -13.77
CA ILE A 20 3.11 13.48 -14.70
C ILE A 20 1.82 12.96 -15.34
N HIS A 21 0.75 12.80 -14.55
CA HIS A 21 -0.56 12.41 -15.07
C HIS A 21 -1.05 13.37 -16.17
N GLU A 22 -1.11 14.65 -15.85
CA GLU A 22 -1.51 15.69 -16.82
C GLU A 22 -0.55 15.77 -18.02
N PHE A 23 0.74 15.52 -17.78
CA PHE A 23 1.73 15.48 -18.86
C PHE A 23 1.43 14.35 -19.85
N GLY A 24 0.91 13.21 -19.41
CA GLY A 24 0.46 12.13 -20.30
C GLY A 24 -0.59 12.62 -21.31
N HIS A 25 -1.67 13.23 -20.84
CA HIS A 25 -2.71 13.82 -21.68
C HIS A 25 -2.15 14.90 -22.61
N TYR A 26 -1.39 15.81 -22.05
CA TYR A 26 -0.78 16.91 -22.77
C TYR A 26 0.13 16.44 -23.91
N TRP A 27 1.02 15.51 -23.63
CA TRP A 27 2.01 15.04 -24.59
C TRP A 27 1.36 14.29 -25.76
N VAL A 28 0.43 13.38 -25.46
CA VAL A 28 -0.27 12.60 -26.49
C VAL A 28 -1.23 13.47 -27.29
N ALA A 29 -1.96 14.41 -26.66
CA ALA A 29 -2.81 15.37 -27.38
C ALA A 29 -2.03 16.16 -28.42
N ARG A 30 -0.89 16.70 -28.05
CA ARG A 30 -0.03 17.44 -28.98
C ARG A 30 0.53 16.58 -30.11
N LYS A 31 0.95 15.35 -29.79
CA LYS A 31 1.47 14.40 -30.80
C LYS A 31 0.41 13.99 -31.82
N LEU A 32 -0.86 13.91 -31.39
CA LEU A 32 -1.99 13.57 -32.25
C LEU A 32 -2.65 14.78 -32.94
N GLY A 33 -2.06 15.97 -32.76
CA GLY A 33 -2.49 17.21 -33.48
C GLY A 33 -3.65 17.94 -32.80
N VAL A 34 -3.94 17.67 -31.54
CA VAL A 34 -4.93 18.42 -30.75
C VAL A 34 -4.32 19.67 -30.17
N LYS A 35 -5.01 20.82 -30.34
CA LYS A 35 -4.58 22.09 -29.78
C LYS A 35 -4.81 22.17 -28.31
N VAL A 36 -3.73 22.26 -27.52
CA VAL A 36 -3.77 22.43 -26.06
C VAL A 36 -3.71 23.92 -25.75
N LEU A 37 -4.61 24.38 -24.89
CA LEU A 37 -4.75 25.78 -24.48
C LEU A 37 -4.11 26.05 -23.12
N VAL A 38 -4.34 25.16 -22.14
CA VAL A 38 -3.86 25.30 -20.77
C VAL A 38 -3.31 23.96 -20.28
N TYR A 39 -2.22 24.02 -19.55
CA TYR A 39 -1.68 22.93 -18.74
C TYR A 39 -1.61 23.41 -17.31
N SER A 40 -2.39 22.83 -16.41
CA SER A 40 -2.48 23.24 -15.02
C SER A 40 -2.14 22.11 -14.06
N ILE A 41 -1.28 22.40 -13.10
CA ILE A 41 -1.03 21.56 -11.94
C ILE A 41 -1.77 22.21 -10.77
N GLY A 42 -2.72 21.48 -10.17
CA GLY A 42 -3.56 21.99 -9.10
C GLY A 42 -4.84 22.69 -9.59
N PHE A 43 -5.72 22.93 -8.62
CA PHE A 43 -6.96 23.69 -8.79
C PHE A 43 -6.97 24.97 -7.96
N GLY A 44 -7.96 25.83 -8.21
CA GLY A 44 -8.19 27.06 -7.43
C GLY A 44 -7.34 28.24 -7.90
N PRO A 45 -7.00 29.18 -6.99
CA PRO A 45 -6.26 30.39 -7.34
C PRO A 45 -4.89 30.05 -7.93
N THR A 46 -4.54 30.71 -9.05
CA THR A 46 -3.26 30.51 -9.72
C THR A 46 -2.15 31.20 -8.94
N LEU A 47 -1.14 30.45 -8.50
CA LEU A 47 0.05 30.98 -7.83
C LEU A 47 1.09 31.46 -8.82
N LEU A 48 1.34 30.66 -9.88
CA LEU A 48 2.30 30.98 -10.94
C LEU A 48 1.65 30.69 -12.29
N LYS A 49 1.83 31.58 -13.27
CA LYS A 49 1.40 31.38 -14.65
C LYS A 49 2.40 31.97 -15.63
N TRP A 50 2.60 31.28 -16.73
CA TRP A 50 3.35 31.79 -17.87
C TRP A 50 2.76 31.26 -19.17
N THR A 51 2.97 32.00 -20.26
CA THR A 51 2.52 31.58 -21.59
C THR A 51 3.74 31.33 -22.47
N SER A 52 3.80 30.16 -23.08
CA SER A 52 4.86 29.83 -24.03
C SER A 52 4.74 30.70 -25.28
N LYS A 53 5.78 31.48 -25.61
CA LYS A 53 5.82 32.31 -26.83
C LYS A 53 5.77 31.47 -28.11
N LYS A 54 6.26 30.20 -28.07
CA LYS A 54 6.29 29.30 -29.23
C LYS A 54 4.98 28.59 -29.50
N SER A 55 4.28 28.17 -28.49
CA SER A 55 3.07 27.31 -28.58
C SER A 55 1.78 28.02 -28.19
N GLY A 56 1.85 29.19 -27.57
CA GLY A 56 0.69 29.89 -27.03
C GLY A 56 0.04 29.22 -25.81
N ILE A 57 0.58 28.08 -25.37
CA ILE A 57 0.02 27.30 -24.24
C ILE A 57 0.27 28.04 -22.93
N LYS A 58 -0.76 28.16 -22.12
CA LYS A 58 -0.69 28.69 -20.75
C LYS A 58 -0.33 27.58 -19.79
N TYR A 59 0.80 27.73 -19.10
CA TYR A 59 1.20 26.84 -17.99
C TYR A 59 0.88 27.52 -16.68
N GLN A 60 0.28 26.79 -15.75
CA GLN A 60 -0.08 27.37 -14.46
C GLN A 60 0.09 26.36 -13.32
N LEU A 61 0.48 26.88 -12.17
CA LEU A 61 0.52 26.19 -10.91
C LEU A 61 -0.53 26.83 -9.99
N SER A 62 -1.45 26.03 -9.48
CA SER A 62 -2.55 26.49 -8.64
C SER A 62 -2.37 26.04 -7.18
N ALA A 63 -3.11 26.67 -6.25
CA ALA A 63 -2.87 26.56 -4.82
C ALA A 63 -3.24 25.20 -4.23
N LEU A 64 -4.20 24.46 -4.79
CA LEU A 64 -4.68 23.20 -4.28
C LEU A 64 -4.09 22.02 -5.08
N PRO A 65 -3.12 21.27 -4.55
CA PRO A 65 -2.48 20.15 -5.24
C PRO A 65 -3.33 18.87 -5.16
N LEU A 66 -4.64 18.98 -5.42
CA LEU A 66 -5.59 17.87 -5.37
C LEU A 66 -5.98 17.35 -6.75
N GLY A 67 -5.25 17.74 -7.79
CA GLY A 67 -5.49 17.36 -9.17
C GLY A 67 -4.86 18.36 -10.13
N GLY A 68 -5.17 18.24 -11.41
CA GLY A 68 -4.75 19.14 -12.47
C GLY A 68 -5.72 19.10 -13.63
N TYR A 69 -5.41 19.77 -14.71
CA TYR A 69 -6.15 19.64 -15.96
C TYR A 69 -5.36 20.10 -17.17
N VAL A 70 -5.62 19.44 -18.29
CA VAL A 70 -5.17 19.87 -19.61
C VAL A 70 -6.38 20.37 -20.38
N LYS A 71 -6.48 21.70 -20.56
CA LYS A 71 -7.54 22.27 -21.37
C LYS A 71 -7.17 22.15 -22.84
N MET A 72 -7.93 21.34 -23.57
CA MET A 72 -7.82 21.17 -25.00
C MET A 72 -8.86 22.07 -25.71
N LEU A 73 -8.63 22.36 -26.97
CA LEU A 73 -9.61 23.07 -27.77
C LEU A 73 -10.83 22.16 -28.00
N ASP A 74 -12.03 22.62 -27.64
CA ASP A 74 -13.29 21.89 -27.78
C ASP A 74 -14.44 22.87 -28.10
N GLU A 75 -15.24 22.57 -29.12
CA GLU A 75 -16.37 23.41 -29.54
C GLU A 75 -17.48 23.50 -28.50
N ARG A 76 -17.57 22.52 -27.61
CA ARG A 76 -18.57 22.49 -26.55
C ARG A 76 -18.28 23.49 -25.42
N GLU A 77 -17.04 23.98 -25.34
CA GLU A 77 -16.58 24.92 -24.31
C GLU A 77 -16.49 26.38 -24.79
N GLY A 78 -16.81 26.66 -26.05
CA GLY A 78 -16.81 28.01 -26.60
C GLY A 78 -16.68 28.06 -28.10
N ASN A 79 -16.72 29.29 -28.66
CA ASN A 79 -16.58 29.49 -30.08
C ASN A 79 -15.16 29.18 -30.54
N VAL A 80 -15.03 28.30 -31.52
CA VAL A 80 -13.75 27.91 -32.15
C VAL A 80 -13.68 28.54 -33.54
N ALA A 81 -12.58 29.21 -33.86
CA ALA A 81 -12.38 29.74 -35.18
C ALA A 81 -12.34 28.63 -36.25
N GLU A 82 -12.90 28.85 -37.43
CA GLU A 82 -13.00 27.81 -38.47
C GLU A 82 -11.67 27.14 -38.80
N GLN A 83 -10.61 27.90 -38.83
CA GLN A 83 -9.25 27.41 -39.08
C GLN A 83 -8.71 26.47 -37.98
N ASP A 84 -9.24 26.54 -36.79
CA ASP A 84 -8.82 25.73 -35.63
C ASP A 84 -9.68 24.49 -35.44
N LEU A 85 -10.83 24.37 -36.10
CA LEU A 85 -11.76 23.25 -36.02
C LEU A 85 -11.11 21.84 -36.20
N PRO A 86 -10.17 21.67 -37.17
CA PRO A 86 -9.48 20.38 -37.34
C PRO A 86 -8.65 19.95 -36.14
N TYR A 87 -8.26 20.89 -35.28
CA TYR A 87 -7.44 20.66 -34.08
C TYR A 87 -8.27 20.53 -32.80
N ALA A 88 -9.61 20.65 -32.90
CA ALA A 88 -10.51 20.52 -31.78
C ALA A 88 -10.61 19.03 -31.31
N PHE A 89 -10.57 18.80 -30.00
CA PHE A 89 -10.58 17.47 -29.37
C PHE A 89 -11.86 16.68 -29.73
N ASN A 90 -13.02 17.33 -29.65
CA ASN A 90 -14.31 16.69 -29.94
C ASN A 90 -14.46 16.25 -31.41
N ARG A 91 -13.72 16.86 -32.33
CA ARG A 91 -13.69 16.47 -33.76
C ARG A 91 -12.71 15.35 -34.09
N GLN A 92 -11.88 14.95 -33.14
CA GLN A 92 -10.91 13.88 -33.41
C GLN A 92 -11.60 12.50 -33.48
N LYS A 93 -11.01 11.59 -34.27
CA LYS A 93 -11.45 10.20 -34.34
C LYS A 93 -11.44 9.56 -32.96
N PRO A 94 -12.39 8.65 -32.65
CA PRO A 94 -12.50 8.04 -31.31
C PRO A 94 -11.18 7.45 -30.78
N TRP A 95 -10.41 6.76 -31.62
CA TRP A 95 -9.13 6.16 -31.21
C TRP A 95 -8.11 7.21 -30.71
N LYS A 96 -8.08 8.42 -31.29
CA LYS A 96 -7.21 9.49 -30.82
C LYS A 96 -7.65 10.00 -29.45
N ARG A 97 -8.96 10.15 -29.24
CA ARG A 97 -9.51 10.56 -27.93
C ARG A 97 -9.25 9.50 -26.86
N ILE A 98 -9.41 8.21 -27.21
CA ILE A 98 -9.04 7.09 -26.34
C ILE A 98 -7.56 7.16 -25.96
N ALA A 99 -6.67 7.32 -26.95
CA ALA A 99 -5.23 7.40 -26.69
C ALA A 99 -4.85 8.59 -25.79
N ILE A 100 -5.47 9.75 -26.00
CA ILE A 100 -5.22 10.94 -25.19
C ILE A 100 -5.67 10.74 -23.75
N VAL A 101 -6.88 10.21 -23.55
CA VAL A 101 -7.43 10.05 -22.20
C VAL A 101 -6.76 8.88 -21.46
N ALA A 102 -6.42 7.80 -22.14
CA ALA A 102 -5.67 6.71 -21.51
C ALA A 102 -4.23 7.09 -21.13
N ALA A 103 -3.66 8.11 -21.78
CA ALA A 103 -2.25 8.48 -21.57
C ALA A 103 -1.95 8.97 -20.15
N GLY A 104 -2.89 9.68 -19.49
CA GLY A 104 -2.73 10.13 -18.12
C GLY A 104 -2.54 8.96 -17.13
N PRO A 105 -3.51 8.05 -17.04
CA PRO A 105 -3.36 6.87 -16.19
C PRO A 105 -2.15 5.99 -16.54
N LEU A 106 -1.89 5.77 -17.83
CA LEU A 106 -0.79 4.91 -18.27
C LEU A 106 0.59 5.49 -17.93
N ILE A 107 0.78 6.80 -18.04
CA ILE A 107 2.06 7.43 -17.68
C ILE A 107 2.34 7.30 -16.18
N ASN A 108 1.30 7.28 -15.32
CA ASN A 108 1.46 7.02 -13.90
C ASN A 108 1.93 5.59 -13.62
N LEU A 109 1.43 4.59 -14.35
CA LEU A 109 1.94 3.22 -14.25
C LEU A 109 3.40 3.13 -14.71
N ILE A 110 3.74 3.80 -15.82
CA ILE A 110 5.12 3.88 -16.31
C ILE A 110 6.01 4.57 -15.28
N PHE A 111 5.54 5.65 -14.66
CA PHE A 111 6.28 6.36 -13.64
C PHE A 111 6.51 5.50 -12.39
N ALA A 112 5.52 4.73 -11.97
CA ALA A 112 5.67 3.77 -10.87
C ALA A 112 6.76 2.72 -11.19
N VAL A 113 6.78 2.16 -12.40
CA VAL A 113 7.83 1.25 -12.85
C VAL A 113 9.20 1.92 -12.75
N LEU A 114 9.35 3.18 -13.19
CA LEU A 114 10.61 3.91 -13.09
C LEU A 114 11.04 4.12 -11.64
N LEU A 115 10.11 4.47 -10.75
CA LEU A 115 10.40 4.65 -9.32
C LEU A 115 10.84 3.34 -8.66
N PHE A 116 10.15 2.23 -8.92
CA PHE A 116 10.55 0.92 -8.41
C PHE A 116 11.88 0.48 -9.02
N TRP A 117 12.12 0.75 -10.29
CA TRP A 117 13.41 0.47 -10.92
C TRP A 117 14.56 1.17 -10.20
N ILE A 118 14.43 2.47 -9.93
CA ILE A 118 15.40 3.23 -9.14
C ILE A 118 15.61 2.63 -7.74
N LEU A 119 14.53 2.15 -7.10
CA LEU A 119 14.59 1.53 -5.79
C LEU A 119 15.30 0.17 -5.78
N PHE A 120 15.20 -0.60 -6.88
CA PHE A 120 15.82 -1.93 -6.97
C PHE A 120 17.27 -1.91 -7.44
N LEU A 121 17.79 -0.77 -7.95
CA LEU A 121 19.18 -0.66 -8.39
C LEU A 121 20.21 -0.73 -7.24
N PRO A 122 20.01 -0.07 -6.09
CA PRO A 122 20.93 -0.21 -4.97
C PRO A 122 20.86 -1.61 -4.35
N ALA A 123 21.98 -2.07 -3.82
CA ALA A 123 22.00 -3.27 -3.01
C ALA A 123 21.06 -3.13 -1.81
N GLN A 124 20.22 -4.13 -1.58
CA GLN A 124 19.21 -4.15 -0.52
C GLN A 124 19.58 -5.19 0.52
N GLU A 125 19.71 -4.76 1.77
CA GLU A 125 19.77 -5.69 2.90
C GLU A 125 18.37 -6.13 3.28
N GLN A 126 18.15 -7.43 3.31
CA GLN A 126 16.89 -8.04 3.74
C GLN A 126 17.13 -9.36 4.48
N LEU A 127 16.08 -9.85 5.14
CA LEU A 127 16.15 -11.19 5.73
C LEU A 127 16.29 -12.24 4.64
N ASN A 128 17.27 -13.13 4.81
CA ASN A 128 17.33 -14.34 4.00
C ASN A 128 16.24 -15.33 4.45
N THR A 129 16.04 -16.41 3.69
CA THR A 129 14.99 -17.42 3.94
C THR A 129 15.36 -18.42 5.05
N ARG A 130 16.25 -18.02 5.96
CA ARG A 130 16.62 -18.86 7.11
C ARG A 130 15.54 -18.86 8.17
N VAL A 131 15.12 -20.06 8.58
CA VAL A 131 14.11 -20.28 9.60
C VAL A 131 14.59 -19.71 10.94
N GLY A 132 13.85 -18.76 11.49
CA GLY A 132 14.13 -18.16 12.80
C GLY A 132 13.37 -18.81 13.95
N LYS A 133 12.21 -19.40 13.67
CA LYS A 133 11.39 -20.09 14.67
C LYS A 133 10.64 -21.25 14.04
N VAL A 134 10.56 -22.37 14.74
CA VAL A 134 9.68 -23.51 14.43
C VAL A 134 8.63 -23.62 15.55
N ILE A 135 7.35 -23.62 15.16
CA ILE A 135 6.23 -23.68 16.09
C ILE A 135 6.07 -25.14 16.57
N PRO A 136 6.01 -25.39 17.87
CA PRO A 136 5.79 -26.73 18.39
C PRO A 136 4.47 -27.36 17.88
N ASN A 137 4.47 -28.65 17.64
CA ASN A 137 3.32 -29.44 17.16
C ASN A 137 2.79 -29.00 15.77
N SER A 138 3.58 -28.24 14.99
CA SER A 138 3.26 -27.86 13.64
C SER A 138 3.72 -28.89 12.59
N PRO A 139 3.25 -28.81 11.34
CA PRO A 139 3.78 -29.59 10.22
C PRO A 139 5.31 -29.51 10.11
N ALA A 140 5.90 -28.32 10.25
CA ALA A 140 7.35 -28.12 10.21
C ALA A 140 8.07 -28.83 11.36
N ALA A 141 7.53 -28.77 12.60
CA ALA A 141 8.11 -29.49 13.74
C ALA A 141 8.03 -31.02 13.55
N THR A 142 6.88 -31.52 13.06
CA THR A 142 6.68 -32.95 12.78
C THR A 142 7.63 -33.46 11.70
N ALA A 143 7.90 -32.64 10.68
CA ALA A 143 8.84 -32.93 9.59
C ALA A 143 10.31 -32.67 9.96
N GLN A 144 10.61 -32.38 11.24
CA GLN A 144 11.96 -32.14 11.77
C GLN A 144 12.70 -30.96 11.10
N MET A 145 11.96 -29.92 10.68
CA MET A 145 12.54 -28.64 10.31
C MET A 145 13.21 -28.01 11.52
N GLN A 146 14.35 -27.38 11.33
CA GLN A 146 15.15 -26.79 12.41
C GLN A 146 15.32 -25.29 12.24
N VAL A 147 15.46 -24.59 13.38
CA VAL A 147 15.92 -23.19 13.37
C VAL A 147 17.32 -23.15 12.73
N GLY A 148 17.51 -22.22 11.81
CA GLY A 148 18.74 -22.11 11.04
C GLY A 148 18.70 -22.78 9.66
N ASP A 149 17.71 -23.62 9.34
CA ASP A 149 17.52 -24.14 7.98
C ASP A 149 17.27 -22.97 7.01
N LYS A 150 18.05 -22.88 5.94
CA LYS A 150 17.82 -21.86 4.89
C LYS A 150 16.99 -22.49 3.77
N ILE A 151 15.77 -22.01 3.59
CA ILE A 151 14.89 -22.50 2.53
C ILE A 151 15.39 -22.02 1.18
N ILE A 152 15.62 -22.93 0.23
CA ILE A 152 16.13 -22.65 -1.10
C ILE A 152 15.08 -22.85 -2.20
N ALA A 153 14.15 -23.78 -2.01
CA ALA A 153 13.05 -23.98 -2.94
C ALA A 153 11.79 -24.51 -2.24
N VAL A 154 10.62 -24.27 -2.85
CA VAL A 154 9.33 -24.85 -2.47
C VAL A 154 8.73 -25.50 -3.73
N ASP A 155 8.45 -26.81 -3.66
CA ASP A 155 7.94 -27.61 -4.79
C ASP A 155 8.77 -27.40 -6.07
N GLY A 156 10.11 -27.33 -5.93
CA GLY A 156 11.06 -27.13 -7.02
C GLY A 156 11.14 -25.69 -7.55
N LYS A 157 10.36 -24.74 -7.00
CA LYS A 157 10.49 -23.31 -7.33
C LYS A 157 11.50 -22.65 -6.41
N GLU A 158 12.55 -22.03 -6.94
CA GLU A 158 13.54 -21.30 -6.15
C GLU A 158 12.90 -20.15 -5.35
N THR A 159 13.22 -20.08 -4.05
CA THR A 159 12.71 -19.09 -3.11
C THR A 159 13.85 -18.33 -2.46
N GLN A 160 14.34 -17.28 -3.12
CA GLN A 160 15.44 -16.45 -2.60
C GLN A 160 15.00 -15.44 -1.55
N THR A 161 13.69 -15.18 -1.44
CA THR A 161 13.11 -14.21 -0.50
C THR A 161 11.88 -14.80 0.16
N TRP A 162 11.54 -14.30 1.35
CA TRP A 162 10.29 -14.66 2.05
C TRP A 162 9.05 -14.32 1.23
N GLU A 163 9.11 -13.28 0.39
CA GLU A 163 8.02 -12.92 -0.51
C GLU A 163 7.81 -14.00 -1.58
N LYS A 164 8.87 -14.42 -2.27
CA LYS A 164 8.78 -15.51 -3.28
C LYS A 164 8.33 -16.84 -2.65
N LEU A 165 8.80 -17.12 -1.43
CA LEU A 165 8.39 -18.29 -0.68
C LEU A 165 6.88 -18.26 -0.39
N ASN A 166 6.34 -17.13 0.09
CA ASN A 166 4.91 -16.98 0.31
C ASN A 166 4.10 -17.17 -0.97
N PHE A 167 4.56 -16.62 -2.09
CA PHE A 167 3.87 -16.83 -3.38
C PHE A 167 3.83 -18.30 -3.80
N ALA A 168 4.95 -19.02 -3.64
CA ALA A 168 4.99 -20.46 -3.93
C ALA A 168 4.02 -21.26 -3.05
N LEU A 169 3.85 -20.86 -1.78
CA LEU A 169 2.89 -21.49 -0.87
C LEU A 169 1.43 -21.14 -1.18
N ILE A 170 1.15 -19.92 -1.65
CA ILE A 170 -0.21 -19.50 -2.04
C ILE A 170 -0.73 -20.33 -3.22
N ASP A 171 0.12 -20.81 -4.10
CA ASP A 171 -0.29 -21.72 -5.19
C ASP A 171 -0.93 -23.02 -4.68
N ARG A 172 -0.72 -23.38 -3.41
CA ARG A 172 -1.25 -24.58 -2.77
C ARG A 172 -2.55 -24.38 -1.98
N VAL A 173 -3.12 -23.16 -2.04
CA VAL A 173 -4.36 -22.82 -1.31
C VAL A 173 -5.51 -23.76 -1.66
N GLY A 174 -6.16 -24.32 -0.63
CA GLY A 174 -7.26 -25.28 -0.74
C GLY A 174 -6.84 -26.72 -0.96
N GLU A 175 -5.56 -27.02 -1.11
CA GLU A 175 -5.07 -28.37 -1.35
C GLU A 175 -4.87 -29.19 -0.07
N THR A 176 -4.96 -30.50 -0.22
CA THR A 176 -4.61 -31.50 0.78
C THR A 176 -3.55 -32.42 0.20
N GLY A 177 -2.45 -32.65 0.91
CA GLY A 177 -1.33 -33.46 0.44
C GLY A 177 -0.04 -33.10 1.15
N THR A 178 1.01 -32.81 0.37
CA THR A 178 2.32 -32.44 0.91
C THR A 178 2.92 -31.29 0.14
N VAL A 179 3.71 -30.45 0.81
CA VAL A 179 4.57 -29.41 0.25
C VAL A 179 6.02 -29.84 0.47
N ASN A 180 6.80 -29.87 -0.61
CA ASN A 180 8.22 -30.18 -0.55
C ASN A 180 9.02 -28.90 -0.35
N VAL A 181 9.83 -28.84 0.69
CA VAL A 181 10.66 -27.68 1.02
C VAL A 181 12.11 -28.12 0.99
N ASP A 182 12.86 -27.62 0.03
CA ASP A 182 14.30 -27.85 -0.04
C ASP A 182 15.02 -26.82 0.82
N VAL A 183 15.86 -27.29 1.74
CA VAL A 183 16.61 -26.47 2.68
C VAL A 183 18.09 -26.75 2.61
N ASP A 184 18.90 -25.72 2.80
CA ASP A 184 20.31 -25.85 3.13
C ASP A 184 20.47 -25.85 4.65
N ARG A 185 20.87 -27.01 5.19
CA ARG A 185 21.22 -27.21 6.60
C ARG A 185 22.72 -27.34 6.75
N ALA A 186 23.37 -26.25 7.16
CA ALA A 186 24.80 -26.19 7.37
C ALA A 186 25.64 -26.69 6.15
N GLY A 187 25.27 -26.28 4.93
CA GLY A 187 25.94 -26.65 3.69
C GLY A 187 25.49 -27.99 3.10
N THR A 188 24.46 -28.63 3.68
CA THR A 188 23.88 -29.87 3.14
C THR A 188 22.43 -29.64 2.74
N GLU A 189 22.13 -29.88 1.47
CA GLU A 189 20.74 -29.84 0.97
C GLU A 189 19.93 -31.00 1.50
N LYS A 190 18.72 -30.67 2.00
CA LYS A 190 17.74 -31.65 2.49
C LYS A 190 16.36 -31.29 1.96
N ASN A 191 15.60 -32.30 1.60
CA ASN A 191 14.20 -32.14 1.28
C ASN A 191 13.35 -32.43 2.53
N ILE A 192 12.49 -31.49 2.91
CA ILE A 192 11.56 -31.59 4.05
C ILE A 192 10.15 -31.63 3.47
N VAL A 193 9.42 -32.70 3.77
CA VAL A 193 8.06 -32.91 3.29
C VAL A 193 7.07 -32.50 4.37
N LEU A 194 6.34 -31.41 4.11
CA LEU A 194 5.36 -30.84 5.04
C LEU A 194 3.94 -31.33 4.68
N PRO A 195 3.22 -32.02 5.59
CA PRO A 195 1.84 -32.39 5.34
C PRO A 195 0.94 -31.14 5.41
N ILE A 196 0.01 -31.03 4.45
CA ILE A 196 -1.01 -29.99 4.39
C ILE A 196 -2.40 -30.63 4.29
N LYS A 197 -3.38 -30.00 4.93
CA LYS A 197 -4.78 -30.42 4.84
C LYS A 197 -5.65 -29.18 4.74
N ASP A 198 -6.48 -29.11 3.68
CA ASP A 198 -7.35 -27.95 3.41
C ASP A 198 -6.58 -26.61 3.57
N PHE A 199 -5.39 -26.54 2.97
CA PHE A 199 -4.39 -25.51 3.24
C PHE A 199 -4.95 -24.10 3.01
N LEU A 200 -4.85 -23.21 3.99
CA LEU A 200 -5.35 -21.82 3.95
C LEU A 200 -6.82 -21.69 3.53
N LYS A 201 -7.67 -22.62 3.91
CA LYS A 201 -9.10 -22.55 3.63
C LYS A 201 -9.75 -21.36 4.32
N ASN A 202 -9.24 -21.00 5.50
CA ASN A 202 -9.65 -19.80 6.22
C ASN A 202 -8.83 -18.60 5.74
N GLN A 203 -9.49 -17.57 5.21
CA GLN A 203 -8.86 -16.42 4.56
C GLN A 203 -7.95 -15.57 5.46
N ASN A 204 -7.98 -15.80 6.79
CA ASN A 204 -7.22 -15.04 7.79
C ASN A 204 -5.96 -15.77 8.29
N GLU A 205 -5.62 -16.93 7.74
CA GLU A 205 -4.47 -17.71 8.16
C GLU A 205 -3.24 -17.35 7.31
N SER A 206 -2.09 -17.19 7.97
CA SER A 206 -0.81 -17.04 7.29
C SER A 206 -0.27 -18.42 6.89
N ALA A 207 0.24 -18.57 5.67
CA ALA A 207 0.85 -19.81 5.20
C ALA A 207 1.98 -20.29 6.10
N LEU A 208 2.79 -19.37 6.59
CA LEU A 208 3.93 -19.66 7.45
C LEU A 208 3.48 -20.12 8.85
N ASP A 209 2.42 -19.51 9.39
CA ASP A 209 1.88 -19.89 10.70
C ASP A 209 1.24 -21.30 10.65
N VAL A 210 0.50 -21.61 9.58
CA VAL A 210 -0.12 -22.93 9.37
C VAL A 210 0.94 -24.02 9.22
N LEU A 211 1.99 -23.76 8.45
CA LEU A 211 3.10 -24.71 8.30
C LEU A 211 4.01 -24.74 9.52
N GLY A 212 4.05 -23.67 10.29
CA GLY A 212 4.74 -23.60 11.58
C GLY A 212 6.21 -23.30 11.50
N PHE A 213 6.67 -22.57 10.50
CA PHE A 213 8.02 -22.01 10.45
C PHE A 213 7.96 -20.51 10.11
N LEU A 214 8.77 -19.72 10.81
CA LEU A 214 8.72 -18.27 10.72
C LEU A 214 10.13 -17.72 10.42
N PRO A 215 10.21 -16.53 9.76
CA PRO A 215 11.46 -15.82 9.60
C PRO A 215 12.07 -15.45 10.95
N TYR A 216 13.36 -15.14 10.93
CA TYR A 216 14.01 -14.55 12.10
C TYR A 216 13.27 -13.28 12.53
N ARG A 217 12.99 -13.19 13.82
CA ARG A 217 12.43 -12.01 14.44
C ARG A 217 13.34 -11.60 15.60
N PRO A 218 13.80 -10.34 15.63
CA PRO A 218 14.66 -9.87 16.71
C PRO A 218 13.90 -9.94 18.04
N VAL A 219 14.60 -10.30 19.10
CA VAL A 219 14.05 -10.26 20.44
C VAL A 219 13.97 -8.82 20.90
N ILE A 220 12.76 -8.30 21.10
CA ILE A 220 12.52 -6.98 21.67
C ILE A 220 12.25 -7.16 23.17
N PRO A 221 13.07 -6.57 24.05
CA PRO A 221 12.83 -6.69 25.48
C PRO A 221 11.42 -6.22 25.87
N ALA A 222 10.76 -6.98 26.75
CA ALA A 222 9.42 -6.64 27.25
C ALA A 222 9.48 -5.49 28.27
N VAL A 223 10.07 -4.34 27.87
CA VAL A 223 10.25 -3.14 28.70
C VAL A 223 9.32 -2.04 28.19
N VAL A 224 8.59 -1.43 29.10
CA VAL A 224 7.71 -0.29 28.82
C VAL A 224 8.55 0.97 28.63
N ASN A 225 8.56 1.50 27.41
CA ASN A 225 9.31 2.71 27.08
C ASN A 225 8.40 3.96 27.00
N GLU A 226 7.16 3.78 26.56
CA GLU A 226 6.18 4.85 26.46
C GLU A 226 4.80 4.37 26.91
N LEU A 227 4.08 5.27 27.58
CA LEU A 227 2.69 5.05 28.03
C LEU A 227 1.78 6.09 27.37
N THR A 228 0.68 5.64 26.81
CA THR A 228 -0.36 6.54 26.28
C THR A 228 -1.12 7.16 27.47
N GLN A 229 -1.35 8.49 27.46
CA GLN A 229 -1.97 9.21 28.57
C GLN A 229 -3.31 8.63 29.02
N ASP A 230 -4.13 8.13 28.07
CA ASP A 230 -5.44 7.51 28.35
C ASP A 230 -5.41 5.98 28.27
N GLY A 231 -4.22 5.38 28.29
CA GLY A 231 -4.03 3.92 28.20
C GLY A 231 -4.49 3.20 29.47
N ALA A 232 -4.90 1.94 29.33
CA ALA A 232 -5.28 1.10 30.45
C ALA A 232 -4.11 0.90 31.42
N ALA A 233 -2.92 0.72 30.89
CA ALA A 233 -1.71 0.46 31.67
C ALA A 233 -1.35 1.59 32.64
N ILE A 234 -1.36 2.85 32.18
CA ILE A 234 -1.00 4.00 33.04
C ILE A 234 -2.02 4.19 34.16
N ARG A 235 -3.33 4.02 33.87
CA ARG A 235 -4.39 4.15 34.87
C ARG A 235 -4.31 3.09 35.97
N GLN A 236 -3.68 1.96 35.70
CA GLN A 236 -3.58 0.81 36.59
C GLN A 236 -2.16 0.64 37.16
N GLY A 237 -1.37 1.72 37.14
CA GLY A 237 -0.12 1.85 37.86
C GLY A 237 1.14 1.33 37.18
N MET A 238 1.09 1.00 35.89
CA MET A 238 2.27 0.68 35.08
C MET A 238 3.10 1.95 34.85
N LYS A 239 4.41 1.81 34.84
CA LYS A 239 5.36 2.93 34.69
C LYS A 239 6.34 2.67 33.56
N VAL A 240 6.89 3.76 33.00
CA VAL A 240 8.02 3.67 32.09
C VAL A 240 9.20 3.03 32.81
N GLY A 241 9.90 2.12 32.14
CA GLY A 241 10.99 1.31 32.69
C GLY A 241 10.55 -0.02 33.30
N ASP A 242 9.25 -0.29 33.45
CA ASP A 242 8.77 -1.60 33.89
C ASP A 242 9.14 -2.68 32.87
N ARG A 243 9.79 -3.76 33.33
CA ARG A 243 10.02 -4.95 32.52
C ARG A 243 8.94 -5.98 32.84
N ILE A 244 8.12 -6.30 31.87
CA ILE A 244 7.07 -7.33 32.03
C ILE A 244 7.74 -8.70 32.03
N VAL A 245 7.58 -9.44 33.11
CA VAL A 245 8.20 -10.75 33.30
C VAL A 245 7.21 -11.89 33.15
N SER A 246 5.94 -11.68 33.58
CA SER A 246 4.90 -12.68 33.38
C SER A 246 3.52 -12.04 33.22
N ILE A 247 2.61 -12.72 32.52
CA ILE A 247 1.19 -12.39 32.43
C ILE A 247 0.39 -13.64 32.74
N ASN A 248 -0.50 -13.56 33.75
CA ASN A 248 -1.29 -14.71 34.26
C ASN A 248 -0.41 -15.92 34.59
N GLY A 249 0.80 -15.70 35.12
CA GLY A 249 1.75 -16.76 35.47
C GLY A 249 2.55 -17.33 34.29
N GLN A 250 2.26 -16.91 33.05
CA GLN A 250 3.05 -17.28 31.87
C GLN A 250 4.22 -16.32 31.72
N ALA A 251 5.45 -16.86 31.67
CA ALA A 251 6.65 -16.04 31.48
C ALA A 251 6.69 -15.41 30.10
N MET A 252 6.99 -14.10 30.03
CA MET A 252 7.15 -13.33 28.77
C MET A 252 8.64 -13.30 28.41
N LYS A 253 8.97 -13.83 27.24
CA LYS A 253 10.35 -13.87 26.72
C LYS A 253 10.72 -12.56 26.03
N ASP A 254 9.77 -12.00 25.29
CA ASP A 254 9.94 -10.78 24.54
C ASP A 254 8.65 -9.93 24.49
N TRP A 255 8.73 -8.78 23.88
CA TRP A 255 7.60 -7.87 23.71
C TRP A 255 6.44 -8.46 22.89
N PHE A 256 6.74 -9.34 21.97
CA PHE A 256 5.72 -9.96 21.12
C PHE A 256 4.86 -10.97 21.89
N ASP A 257 5.45 -11.68 22.83
CA ASP A 257 4.67 -12.56 23.73
C ASP A 257 3.65 -11.71 24.51
N VAL A 258 4.07 -10.51 24.96
CA VAL A 258 3.17 -9.56 25.65
C VAL A 258 2.05 -9.10 24.73
N VAL A 259 2.38 -8.71 23.49
CA VAL A 259 1.40 -8.25 22.49
C VAL A 259 0.39 -9.35 22.19
N GLU A 260 0.84 -10.59 21.99
CA GLU A 260 -0.01 -11.75 21.69
C GLU A 260 -1.02 -12.00 22.80
N VAL A 261 -0.58 -12.08 24.06
CA VAL A 261 -1.47 -12.31 25.20
C VAL A 261 -2.46 -11.16 25.36
N VAL A 262 -2.00 -9.92 25.24
CA VAL A 262 -2.83 -8.73 25.40
C VAL A 262 -3.90 -8.63 24.30
N GLN A 263 -3.52 -8.85 23.05
CA GLN A 263 -4.45 -8.78 21.90
C GLN A 263 -5.59 -9.80 22.03
N HIS A 264 -5.31 -11.00 22.53
CA HIS A 264 -6.32 -12.06 22.74
C HIS A 264 -7.12 -11.92 24.04
N SER A 265 -6.89 -10.86 24.81
CA SER A 265 -7.55 -10.63 26.09
C SER A 265 -8.26 -9.28 26.20
N PRO A 266 -9.10 -8.87 25.20
CA PRO A 266 -9.86 -7.62 25.30
C PRO A 266 -10.80 -7.68 26.51
N GLU A 267 -10.82 -6.61 27.32
CA GLU A 267 -11.70 -6.45 28.49
C GLU A 267 -11.62 -7.56 29.54
N LYS A 268 -10.51 -8.35 29.54
CA LYS A 268 -10.23 -9.36 30.54
C LYS A 268 -9.15 -8.87 31.50
N LEU A 269 -9.35 -9.09 32.78
CA LEU A 269 -8.37 -8.73 33.79
C LEU A 269 -7.13 -9.63 33.67
N LEU A 270 -5.97 -9.00 33.45
CA LEU A 270 -4.66 -9.67 33.38
C LEU A 270 -3.87 -9.40 34.66
N ASN A 271 -3.32 -10.43 35.27
CA ASN A 271 -2.33 -10.31 36.32
C ASN A 271 -0.96 -10.20 35.68
N ILE A 272 -0.34 -9.04 35.78
CA ILE A 272 0.94 -8.74 35.15
C ILE A 272 2.00 -8.53 36.21
N ASP A 273 3.05 -9.33 36.15
CA ASP A 273 4.21 -9.17 37.01
C ASP A 273 5.26 -8.34 36.25
N VAL A 274 5.68 -7.27 36.88
CA VAL A 274 6.72 -6.40 36.30
C VAL A 274 7.90 -6.28 37.26
N LEU A 275 9.10 -6.21 36.67
CA LEU A 275 10.32 -5.90 37.42
C LEU A 275 10.55 -4.39 37.32
N ARG A 276 10.38 -3.69 38.43
CA ARG A 276 10.57 -2.24 38.61
C ARG A 276 11.72 -1.97 39.56
N ASN A 277 12.80 -1.34 39.07
CA ASN A 277 14.01 -1.12 39.90
C ASN A 277 14.48 -2.38 40.64
N SER A 278 14.50 -3.52 39.93
CA SER A 278 14.88 -4.85 40.48
C SER A 278 13.91 -5.42 41.51
N GLN A 279 12.76 -4.81 41.75
CA GLN A 279 11.72 -5.32 42.63
C GLN A 279 10.54 -5.86 41.82
N LEU A 280 10.00 -7.00 42.20
CA LEU A 280 8.82 -7.56 41.58
C LEU A 280 7.58 -6.81 42.06
N VAL A 281 6.79 -6.29 41.12
CA VAL A 281 5.54 -5.58 41.36
C VAL A 281 4.41 -6.30 40.65
N HIS A 282 3.35 -6.63 41.37
CA HIS A 282 2.15 -7.26 40.83
C HIS A 282 1.13 -6.19 40.44
N LEU A 283 0.69 -6.20 39.20
CA LEU A 283 -0.30 -5.28 38.67
C LEU A 283 -1.49 -6.06 38.10
N GLN A 284 -2.68 -5.48 38.28
CA GLN A 284 -3.89 -6.00 37.64
C GLN A 284 -4.31 -5.01 36.57
N VAL A 285 -4.24 -5.42 35.32
CA VAL A 285 -4.47 -4.52 34.16
C VAL A 285 -5.53 -5.13 33.26
N MET A 286 -6.56 -4.35 32.93
CA MET A 286 -7.60 -4.74 32.00
C MET A 286 -7.37 -4.04 30.66
N PRO A 287 -6.96 -4.76 29.59
CA PRO A 287 -6.80 -4.17 28.27
C PRO A 287 -8.12 -3.60 27.75
N GLN A 288 -8.06 -2.43 27.12
CA GLN A 288 -9.21 -1.86 26.43
C GLN A 288 -9.50 -2.68 25.18
N GLY A 289 -10.78 -3.01 24.92
CA GLY A 289 -11.19 -3.58 23.66
C GLY A 289 -11.14 -2.51 22.55
N LYS A 290 -10.29 -2.70 21.58
CA LYS A 290 -10.24 -1.87 20.36
C LYS A 290 -10.69 -2.72 19.19
N ARG A 291 -11.71 -2.24 18.49
CA ARG A 291 -12.22 -2.90 17.29
C ARG A 291 -11.33 -2.51 16.11
N ASP A 292 -10.85 -3.50 15.37
CA ASP A 292 -10.14 -3.26 14.12
C ASP A 292 -11.13 -3.01 12.96
N ASN A 293 -10.58 -2.72 11.79
CA ASN A 293 -11.37 -2.43 10.60
C ASN A 293 -12.17 -3.63 10.06
N MET A 294 -11.91 -4.84 10.57
CA MET A 294 -12.64 -6.07 10.23
C MET A 294 -13.69 -6.42 11.29
N GLY A 295 -13.87 -5.55 12.30
CA GLY A 295 -14.81 -5.77 13.41
C GLY A 295 -14.28 -6.69 14.50
N GLN A 296 -13.04 -7.19 14.41
CA GLN A 296 -12.42 -8.01 15.42
C GLN A 296 -11.97 -7.13 16.59
N VAL A 297 -12.36 -7.53 17.80
CA VAL A 297 -11.98 -6.79 19.01
C VAL A 297 -10.66 -7.35 19.53
N SER A 298 -9.64 -6.50 19.60
CA SER A 298 -8.33 -6.82 20.19
C SER A 298 -8.08 -6.01 21.46
N GLY A 299 -7.38 -6.58 22.43
CA GLY A 299 -6.99 -5.90 23.66
C GLY A 299 -5.83 -4.92 23.42
N VAL A 300 -5.89 -3.75 24.04
CA VAL A 300 -4.83 -2.71 23.97
C VAL A 300 -4.55 -2.19 25.38
N LEU A 301 -3.27 -2.16 25.78
CA LEU A 301 -2.82 -1.60 27.06
C LEU A 301 -2.45 -0.13 26.99
N GLY A 302 -2.11 0.38 25.81
CA GLY A 302 -1.57 1.74 25.65
C GLY A 302 -0.10 1.84 26.09
N VAL A 303 0.69 0.80 25.82
CA VAL A 303 2.12 0.73 26.08
C VAL A 303 2.89 0.55 24.79
N LYS A 304 4.11 1.11 24.73
CA LYS A 304 5.07 0.85 23.67
C LYS A 304 6.39 0.39 24.25
N SER A 305 7.03 -0.55 23.58
CA SER A 305 8.39 -0.96 23.87
C SER A 305 9.37 -0.12 23.05
N ASP A 306 10.58 0.01 23.54
CA ASP A 306 11.70 0.51 22.76
C ASP A 306 12.28 -0.67 21.96
N ALA A 307 12.07 -0.64 20.65
CA ALA A 307 12.73 -1.59 19.77
C ALA A 307 14.24 -1.36 19.69
N GLY A 308 14.75 -0.22 20.19
CA GLY A 308 16.16 0.15 20.08
C GLY A 308 16.65 0.15 18.64
N LYS A 309 17.95 0.05 18.44
CA LYS A 309 18.52 -0.35 17.14
C LYS A 309 18.39 -1.87 17.03
N ILE A 310 17.32 -2.32 16.36
CA ILE A 310 17.14 -3.74 16.05
C ILE A 310 18.34 -4.19 15.22
N THR A 311 19.20 -5.03 15.81
CA THR A 311 20.31 -5.64 15.12
C THR A 311 19.91 -7.03 14.69
N ILE A 312 19.78 -7.25 13.38
CA ILE A 312 19.57 -8.58 12.81
C ILE A 312 20.95 -9.25 12.74
N PRO A 313 21.12 -10.48 13.26
CA PRO A 313 22.37 -11.21 13.10
C PRO A 313 22.73 -11.43 11.63
N ASP A 314 24.02 -11.39 11.30
CA ASP A 314 24.47 -11.45 9.91
C ASP A 314 24.11 -12.77 9.21
N GLU A 315 23.96 -13.86 9.96
CA GLU A 315 23.50 -15.16 9.46
C GLU A 315 22.06 -15.14 8.90
N TYR A 316 21.23 -14.16 9.33
CA TYR A 316 19.85 -13.98 8.86
C TYR A 316 19.74 -12.86 7.81
N LYS A 317 20.84 -12.16 7.52
CA LYS A 317 20.87 -11.11 6.50
C LYS A 317 21.30 -11.67 5.16
N GLN A 318 20.83 -11.07 4.12
CA GLN A 318 21.37 -11.18 2.77
C GLN A 318 21.35 -9.83 2.09
N THR A 319 22.35 -9.61 1.26
CA THR A 319 22.37 -8.46 0.37
C THR A 319 21.99 -8.95 -1.02
N ILE A 320 20.87 -8.45 -1.54
CA ILE A 320 20.45 -8.70 -2.92
C ILE A 320 20.79 -7.47 -3.74
N GLN A 321 21.53 -7.68 -4.81
CA GLN A 321 21.82 -6.67 -5.81
C GLN A 321 21.39 -7.18 -7.17
N TYR A 322 20.43 -6.46 -7.76
CA TYR A 322 19.93 -6.77 -9.08
C TYR A 322 20.78 -6.08 -10.15
N THR A 323 21.00 -6.74 -11.27
CA THR A 323 21.49 -6.05 -12.48
C THR A 323 20.41 -5.06 -12.95
N PRO A 324 20.76 -4.02 -13.73
CA PRO A 324 19.76 -3.05 -14.21
C PRO A 324 18.56 -3.67 -14.94
N ILE A 325 18.78 -4.77 -15.67
CA ILE A 325 17.72 -5.50 -16.39
C ILE A 325 16.82 -6.24 -15.38
N GLN A 326 17.40 -6.98 -14.45
CA GLN A 326 16.64 -7.67 -13.39
C GLN A 326 15.86 -6.68 -12.52
N ALA A 327 16.47 -5.53 -12.17
CA ALA A 327 15.78 -4.48 -11.43
C ALA A 327 14.56 -3.94 -12.22
N PHE A 328 14.67 -3.83 -13.54
CA PHE A 328 13.55 -3.42 -14.39
C PHE A 328 12.44 -4.49 -14.44
N GLU A 329 12.80 -5.76 -14.61
CA GLU A 329 11.85 -6.88 -14.56
C GLU A 329 11.11 -6.93 -13.22
N MET A 330 11.85 -6.82 -12.10
CA MET A 330 11.26 -6.74 -10.75
C MET A 330 10.33 -5.54 -10.58
N SER A 331 10.64 -4.39 -11.21
CA SER A 331 9.79 -3.20 -11.14
C SER A 331 8.47 -3.38 -11.89
N LEU A 332 8.48 -4.06 -13.03
CA LEU A 332 7.26 -4.44 -13.76
C LEU A 332 6.42 -5.42 -12.95
N GLU A 333 7.06 -6.46 -12.42
CA GLU A 333 6.38 -7.46 -11.57
C GLU A 333 5.72 -6.80 -10.36
N LYS A 334 6.45 -5.95 -9.62
CA LYS A 334 5.95 -5.22 -8.45
C LYS A 334 4.78 -4.31 -8.79
N THR A 335 4.86 -3.58 -9.89
CA THR A 335 3.77 -2.73 -10.39
C THR A 335 2.54 -3.56 -10.73
N GLY A 336 2.71 -4.70 -11.39
CA GLY A 336 1.64 -5.65 -11.70
C GLY A 336 0.97 -6.24 -10.45
N GLN A 337 1.76 -6.66 -9.47
CA GLN A 337 1.27 -7.18 -8.18
C GLN A 337 0.43 -6.15 -7.44
N ILE A 338 0.93 -4.91 -7.32
CA ILE A 338 0.20 -3.82 -6.65
C ILE A 338 -1.09 -3.50 -7.42
N SER A 339 -1.04 -3.45 -8.76
CA SER A 339 -2.23 -3.21 -9.59
C SER A 339 -3.29 -4.29 -9.37
N SER A 340 -2.90 -5.56 -9.35
CA SER A 340 -3.79 -6.69 -9.08
C SER A 340 -4.37 -6.62 -7.66
N MET A 341 -3.56 -6.28 -6.67
CA MET A 341 -3.99 -6.11 -5.28
C MET A 341 -5.05 -5.01 -5.16
N ILE A 342 -4.83 -3.84 -5.80
CA ILE A 342 -5.77 -2.72 -5.79
C ILE A 342 -7.10 -3.14 -6.45
N LEU A 343 -7.05 -3.75 -7.63
CA LEU A 343 -8.25 -4.22 -8.32
C LEU A 343 -9.02 -5.27 -7.50
N SER A 344 -8.31 -6.22 -6.90
CA SER A 344 -8.92 -7.23 -6.01
C SER A 344 -9.58 -6.59 -4.80
N SER A 345 -8.92 -5.59 -4.18
CA SER A 345 -9.47 -4.86 -3.03
C SER A 345 -10.75 -4.10 -3.40
N ILE A 346 -10.78 -3.45 -4.58
CA ILE A 346 -11.97 -2.77 -5.09
C ILE A 346 -13.12 -3.77 -5.30
N VAL A 347 -12.84 -4.90 -5.94
CA VAL A 347 -13.86 -5.96 -6.16
C VAL A 347 -14.39 -6.49 -4.82
N LYS A 348 -13.52 -6.74 -3.84
CA LYS A 348 -13.93 -7.18 -2.50
C LYS A 348 -14.75 -6.12 -1.77
N MET A 349 -14.41 -4.84 -1.92
CA MET A 349 -15.16 -3.72 -1.36
C MET A 349 -16.57 -3.62 -1.99
N VAL A 350 -16.67 -3.73 -3.31
CA VAL A 350 -17.97 -3.74 -4.00
C VAL A 350 -18.84 -4.94 -3.59
N LYS A 351 -18.23 -6.10 -3.30
CA LYS A 351 -18.91 -7.28 -2.78
C LYS A 351 -19.24 -7.20 -1.28
N GLY A 352 -18.86 -6.13 -0.59
CA GLY A 352 -19.08 -5.97 0.85
C GLY A 352 -18.20 -6.87 1.74
N LEU A 353 -17.15 -7.48 1.18
CA LEU A 353 -16.19 -8.32 1.92
C LEU A 353 -15.15 -7.49 2.66
N ILE A 354 -14.91 -6.27 2.22
CA ILE A 354 -14.04 -5.27 2.85
C ILE A 354 -14.89 -4.05 3.13
N GLY A 355 -14.87 -3.56 4.36
CA GLY A 355 -15.65 -2.40 4.77
C GLY A 355 -15.10 -1.09 4.20
N LEU A 356 -15.98 -0.12 4.02
CA LEU A 356 -15.66 1.22 3.50
C LEU A 356 -14.84 2.05 4.51
N GLU A 357 -14.80 1.63 5.76
CA GLU A 357 -13.92 2.21 6.80
C GLU A 357 -12.42 2.06 6.48
N ASN A 358 -12.06 1.19 5.53
CA ASN A 358 -10.68 1.03 5.05
C ASN A 358 -10.26 2.12 4.05
N LEU A 359 -11.17 2.96 3.58
CA LEU A 359 -10.83 4.08 2.72
C LEU A 359 -10.06 5.14 3.51
N SER A 360 -8.85 5.43 3.04
CA SER A 360 -8.00 6.48 3.58
C SER A 360 -8.29 7.81 2.88
N GLY A 361 -8.42 8.86 3.67
CA GLY A 361 -8.63 10.22 3.15
C GLY A 361 -7.31 11.00 3.02
N PRO A 362 -7.41 12.27 2.61
CA PRO A 362 -6.24 13.11 2.36
C PRO A 362 -5.39 13.37 3.61
N ILE A 363 -5.98 13.35 4.81
CA ILE A 363 -5.25 13.56 6.07
C ILE A 363 -4.35 12.35 6.35
N THR A 364 -4.89 11.13 6.19
CA THR A 364 -4.10 9.90 6.32
C THR A 364 -2.98 9.86 5.29
N ILE A 365 -3.24 10.22 4.03
CA ILE A 365 -2.21 10.28 2.97
C ILE A 365 -1.09 11.26 3.36
N ALA A 366 -1.43 12.45 3.85
CA ALA A 366 -0.45 13.44 4.29
C ALA A 366 0.38 12.96 5.49
N LYS A 367 -0.26 12.28 6.45
CA LYS A 367 0.42 11.69 7.61
C LYS A 367 1.41 10.60 7.19
N VAL A 368 0.99 9.68 6.32
CA VAL A 368 1.85 8.60 5.81
C VAL A 368 2.97 9.16 4.94
N ALA A 369 2.72 10.20 4.13
CA ALA A 369 3.77 10.88 3.36
C ALA A 369 4.83 11.48 4.27
N GLY A 370 4.43 12.17 5.34
CA GLY A 370 5.34 12.70 6.34
C GLY A 370 6.15 11.60 7.03
N GLN A 371 5.50 10.54 7.50
CA GLN A 371 6.17 9.39 8.12
C GLN A 371 7.17 8.72 7.17
N SER A 372 6.77 8.53 5.92
CA SER A 372 7.64 7.94 4.90
C SER A 372 8.87 8.82 4.63
N ALA A 373 8.72 10.14 4.64
CA ALA A 373 9.84 11.07 4.49
C ALA A 373 10.81 11.04 5.69
N GLU A 374 10.30 10.90 6.91
CA GLU A 374 11.12 10.72 8.12
C GLU A 374 11.90 9.39 8.11
N MET A 375 11.30 8.33 7.55
CA MET A 375 11.94 7.01 7.43
C MET A 375 13.04 6.97 6.35
N GLY A 376 13.14 7.98 5.51
CA GLY A 376 14.16 8.11 4.49
C GLY A 376 13.62 8.10 3.06
N TRP A 377 14.51 8.48 2.11
CA TRP A 377 14.13 8.69 0.72
C TRP A 377 13.60 7.41 0.03
N GLN A 378 14.12 6.23 0.37
CA GLN A 378 13.66 4.97 -0.22
C GLN A 378 12.19 4.69 0.14
N THR A 379 11.82 4.89 1.41
CA THR A 379 10.45 4.70 1.89
C THR A 379 9.51 5.72 1.25
N PHE A 380 9.95 6.97 1.11
CA PHE A 380 9.17 8.02 0.46
C PHE A 380 8.94 7.73 -1.03
N ILE A 381 9.98 7.33 -1.77
CA ILE A 381 9.86 6.95 -3.19
C ILE A 381 9.00 5.69 -3.36
N SER A 382 9.11 4.71 -2.46
CA SER A 382 8.26 3.52 -2.47
C SER A 382 6.78 3.88 -2.28
N PHE A 383 6.49 4.79 -1.35
CA PHE A 383 5.14 5.30 -1.15
C PHE A 383 4.65 6.11 -2.36
N MET A 384 5.52 6.92 -2.98
CA MET A 384 5.21 7.65 -4.22
C MET A 384 4.89 6.68 -5.36
N ALA A 385 5.63 5.59 -5.52
CA ALA A 385 5.37 4.57 -6.53
C ALA A 385 4.03 3.88 -6.29
N LEU A 386 3.71 3.50 -5.05
CA LEU A 386 2.41 2.94 -4.65
C LEU A 386 1.26 3.89 -5.00
N MET A 387 1.39 5.18 -4.65
CA MET A 387 0.39 6.19 -4.96
C MET A 387 0.24 6.43 -6.46
N SER A 388 1.35 6.33 -7.23
CA SER A 388 1.33 6.42 -8.70
C SER A 388 0.54 5.27 -9.33
N VAL A 389 0.74 4.02 -8.86
CA VAL A 389 -0.06 2.87 -9.32
C VAL A 389 -1.53 3.08 -8.94
N SER A 390 -1.80 3.49 -7.70
CA SER A 390 -3.17 3.73 -7.23
C SER A 390 -3.89 4.76 -8.09
N LEU A 391 -3.24 5.91 -8.36
CA LEU A 391 -3.81 6.96 -9.21
C LEU A 391 -4.05 6.47 -10.64
N GLY A 392 -3.10 5.72 -11.22
CA GLY A 392 -3.25 5.13 -12.55
C GLY A 392 -4.43 4.15 -12.63
N ILE A 393 -4.53 3.21 -11.69
CA ILE A 393 -5.61 2.21 -11.68
C ILE A 393 -6.96 2.84 -11.38
N LEU A 394 -7.06 3.73 -10.36
CA LEU A 394 -8.32 4.38 -10.01
C LEU A 394 -8.86 5.23 -11.16
N ASN A 395 -7.98 5.96 -11.87
CA ASN A 395 -8.40 6.74 -13.03
C ASN A 395 -8.82 5.89 -14.23
N LEU A 396 -8.41 4.62 -14.33
CA LEU A 396 -8.87 3.69 -15.37
C LEU A 396 -10.22 3.04 -15.04
N LEU A 397 -10.74 3.17 -13.81
CA LEU A 397 -12.04 2.62 -13.46
C LEU A 397 -13.15 3.28 -14.29
N PRO A 398 -14.21 2.53 -14.67
CA PRO A 398 -15.33 3.05 -15.46
C PRO A 398 -16.26 3.95 -14.62
N ILE A 399 -15.69 4.90 -13.90
CA ILE A 399 -16.43 5.85 -13.06
C ILE A 399 -16.52 7.18 -13.82
N PRO A 400 -17.73 7.67 -14.13
CA PRO A 400 -17.89 9.00 -14.72
C PRO A 400 -17.19 10.05 -13.86
N MET A 401 -16.58 11.05 -14.47
CA MET A 401 -15.63 12.05 -13.95
C MET A 401 -14.16 11.62 -13.93
N LEU A 402 -13.85 10.33 -13.92
CA LEU A 402 -12.49 9.84 -14.09
C LEU A 402 -12.22 9.56 -15.58
N ASP A 403 -10.97 9.46 -15.95
CA ASP A 403 -10.57 9.16 -17.34
C ASP A 403 -11.21 7.88 -17.86
N GLY A 404 -11.29 6.84 -17.02
CA GLY A 404 -11.93 5.57 -17.34
C GLY A 404 -13.39 5.72 -17.75
N GLY A 405 -14.13 6.64 -17.13
CA GLY A 405 -15.50 6.96 -17.53
C GLY A 405 -15.58 7.55 -18.94
N HIS A 406 -14.66 8.48 -19.28
CA HIS A 406 -14.56 9.02 -20.62
C HIS A 406 -14.12 7.98 -21.64
N LEU A 407 -13.19 7.09 -21.26
CA LEU A 407 -12.76 5.96 -22.11
C LEU A 407 -13.95 5.08 -22.50
N VAL A 408 -14.83 4.76 -21.55
CA VAL A 408 -16.05 3.97 -21.84
C VAL A 408 -16.91 4.66 -22.90
N TYR A 409 -17.14 5.96 -22.80
CA TYR A 409 -17.91 6.69 -23.80
C TYR A 409 -17.26 6.64 -25.19
N TYR A 410 -15.95 6.82 -25.29
CA TYR A 410 -15.24 6.78 -26.57
C TYR A 410 -15.12 5.37 -27.15
N ILE A 411 -15.03 4.33 -26.32
CA ILE A 411 -15.08 2.92 -26.77
C ILE A 411 -16.47 2.60 -27.34
N ILE A 412 -17.55 3.00 -26.65
CA ILE A 412 -18.91 2.83 -27.14
C ILE A 412 -19.10 3.55 -28.47
N GLU A 413 -18.59 4.79 -28.60
CA GLU A 413 -18.64 5.54 -29.85
C GLU A 413 -17.86 4.84 -30.97
N ALA A 414 -16.67 4.32 -30.68
CA ALA A 414 -15.86 3.60 -31.66
C ALA A 414 -16.58 2.33 -32.20
N ILE A 415 -17.32 1.64 -31.33
CA ILE A 415 -18.08 0.43 -31.71
C ILE A 415 -19.38 0.79 -32.47
N ARG A 416 -20.11 1.80 -32.01
CA ARG A 416 -21.43 2.18 -32.55
C ARG A 416 -21.34 3.11 -33.76
N GLY A 417 -20.19 3.74 -34.01
CA GLY A 417 -20.01 4.75 -35.04
C GLY A 417 -20.73 6.09 -34.76
N LYS A 418 -21.34 6.25 -33.58
CA LYS A 418 -22.05 7.47 -33.16
C LYS A 418 -21.71 7.79 -31.69
N PRO A 419 -21.51 9.06 -31.34
CA PRO A 419 -21.23 9.45 -29.97
C PRO A 419 -22.40 9.13 -29.02
N VAL A 420 -22.06 8.92 -27.75
CA VAL A 420 -23.05 8.82 -26.66
C VAL A 420 -23.72 10.18 -26.51
N SER A 421 -25.06 10.22 -26.38
CA SER A 421 -25.80 11.46 -26.25
C SER A 421 -25.34 12.30 -25.05
N GLU A 422 -25.36 13.62 -25.19
CA GLU A 422 -24.95 14.55 -24.13
C GLU A 422 -25.77 14.35 -22.85
N GLN A 423 -27.06 14.01 -22.99
CA GLN A 423 -27.94 13.72 -21.87
C GLN A 423 -27.44 12.53 -21.01
N ILE A 424 -26.98 11.45 -21.68
CA ILE A 424 -26.41 10.28 -20.99
C ILE A 424 -25.07 10.64 -20.34
N GLN A 425 -24.22 11.42 -21.03
CA GLN A 425 -22.94 11.87 -20.46
C GLN A 425 -23.16 12.76 -19.25
N MET A 426 -24.11 13.72 -19.31
CA MET A 426 -24.47 14.60 -18.20
C MET A 426 -25.09 13.83 -17.02
N PHE A 427 -25.93 12.83 -17.29
CA PHE A 427 -26.46 11.95 -16.24
C PHE A 427 -25.39 11.15 -15.56
N GLY A 428 -24.49 10.53 -16.34
CA GLY A 428 -23.32 9.84 -15.81
C GLY A 428 -22.43 10.76 -14.96
N LEU A 429 -22.18 11.98 -15.42
CA LEU A 429 -21.38 12.97 -14.68
C LEU A 429 -22.00 13.26 -13.30
N LYS A 430 -23.33 13.45 -13.23
CA LYS A 430 -24.04 13.66 -11.96
C LYS A 430 -23.88 12.46 -11.01
N ILE A 431 -24.03 11.25 -11.51
CA ILE A 431 -23.82 10.02 -10.72
C ILE A 431 -22.37 9.95 -10.23
N GLY A 432 -21.39 10.20 -11.10
CA GLY A 432 -19.98 10.22 -10.74
C GLY A 432 -19.66 11.25 -9.66
N MET A 433 -20.22 12.46 -9.75
CA MET A 433 -20.07 13.50 -8.71
C MET A 433 -20.62 13.07 -7.36
N VAL A 434 -21.81 12.47 -7.33
CA VAL A 434 -22.41 11.98 -6.08
C VAL A 434 -21.56 10.85 -5.50
N LEU A 435 -21.15 9.89 -6.34
CA LEU A 435 -20.32 8.75 -5.91
C LEU A 435 -18.99 9.21 -5.33
N LEU A 436 -18.21 10.00 -6.09
CA LEU A 436 -16.91 10.48 -5.65
C LEU A 436 -17.01 11.42 -4.46
N GLY A 437 -18.03 12.30 -4.44
CA GLY A 437 -18.29 13.19 -3.31
C GLY A 437 -18.63 12.42 -2.03
N SER A 438 -19.48 11.40 -2.12
CA SER A 438 -19.83 10.56 -0.96
C SER A 438 -18.60 9.74 -0.47
N MET A 439 -17.79 9.20 -1.38
CA MET A 439 -16.54 8.50 -1.02
C MET A 439 -15.54 9.46 -0.35
N MET A 440 -15.41 10.70 -0.85
CA MET A 440 -14.53 11.70 -0.25
C MET A 440 -15.00 12.10 1.16
N LEU A 441 -16.30 12.32 1.35
CA LEU A 441 -16.86 12.63 2.66
C LEU A 441 -16.66 11.48 3.65
N LEU A 442 -16.87 10.25 3.20
CA LEU A 442 -16.63 9.05 4.00
C LEU A 442 -15.16 8.91 4.36
N ALA A 443 -14.25 9.10 3.40
CA ALA A 443 -12.82 9.05 3.64
C ALA A 443 -12.34 10.12 4.64
N LEU A 444 -12.89 11.35 4.55
CA LEU A 444 -12.64 12.39 5.53
C LEU A 444 -13.20 12.02 6.91
N PHE A 445 -14.41 11.47 6.97
CA PHE A 445 -14.99 10.99 8.23
C PHE A 445 -14.11 9.90 8.86
N ASN A 446 -13.65 8.92 8.06
CA ASN A 446 -12.73 7.90 8.52
C ASN A 446 -11.42 8.49 9.04
N ASP A 447 -10.87 9.49 8.35
CA ASP A 447 -9.66 10.20 8.79
C ASP A 447 -9.85 10.86 10.15
N PHE A 448 -10.99 11.54 10.39
CA PHE A 448 -11.30 12.15 11.68
C PHE A 448 -11.49 11.11 12.79
N MET A 449 -12.06 9.97 12.50
CA MET A 449 -12.24 8.89 13.49
C MET A 449 -10.92 8.19 13.84
N ARG A 450 -9.86 8.37 13.04
CA ARG A 450 -8.51 7.78 13.26
C ARG A 450 -7.50 8.77 13.86
N LEU A 451 -7.86 10.06 14.01
CA LEU A 451 -7.05 11.07 14.68
C LEU A 451 -7.10 10.90 16.19
#